data_fc080e0a87f7c353bb07c5c0928f2e53
#
_entry.id   fc080e0a87f7c353bb07c5c0928f2e53
#
_cell.length_a   1.000
_cell.length_b   1.000
_cell.length_c   1.000
_cell.angle_alpha   90.00
_cell.angle_beta   90.00
_cell.angle_gamma   90.00
#
_symmetry.space_group_name_H-M   'P 1'
#
loop_
_entity.id
_entity.type
_entity.pdbx_description
1 polymer ?
#
loop_
_entity_poly.entity_id
_entity_poly.type
_entity_poly.pdbx_seq_one_letter_code
_entity_poly.pdbx_strand_id
1 'polypeptide(L)'
;MSDLFGNTASSDDYDASNIEVLEGLEPVRHRPGMYIGGTDERALHHLAAEILDNAMDEAVAGHANRIDFVLESATTLTIRDNGRGMPTGQHPKFPDKSAVEVIMTTLHAGGKFSGKSYATSGGLHGVGASVVNALSSALTVEIARDKMLYRQDFSRGMPMTALAEIGAAPNRRGTTVTFTPDTEIFGENAHFRAATLYRMARSKAYLFAGVEIRWRCDPALLGGNDTIPAEANLHFPGGLADALHHATQDKGLMISTPFAEIA
;
A
#
# COMPACT_ATOMS: atom_id res chain seq x y z
N MET A 1 60.93 -15.60 -23.93
CA MET A 1 59.97 -15.84 -22.82
C MET A 1 59.40 -14.49 -22.46
N SER A 2 58.25 -14.20 -23.04
CA SER A 2 57.53 -12.95 -22.86
C SER A 2 56.79 -12.98 -21.48
N ASP A 3 56.99 -11.93 -20.77
CA ASP A 3 56.45 -11.69 -19.43
C ASP A 3 54.94 -11.66 -19.47
N LEU A 4 54.31 -12.66 -18.87
CA LEU A 4 52.85 -12.90 -18.93
C LEU A 4 52.09 -12.26 -17.75
N PHE A 5 52.78 -11.47 -16.88
CA PHE A 5 52.23 -10.90 -15.68
C PHE A 5 52.48 -9.38 -15.53
N GLY A 6 52.75 -8.70 -16.62
CA GLY A 6 52.92 -7.26 -16.63
C GLY A 6 51.63 -6.50 -16.80
N ASN A 7 50.61 -6.71 -15.94
CA ASN A 7 49.51 -5.76 -15.78
C ASN A 7 49.37 -5.41 -14.30
N THR A 8 50.07 -4.36 -13.86
CA THR A 8 49.75 -3.68 -12.63
C THR A 8 48.39 -3.06 -12.79
N ALA A 9 47.35 -3.85 -12.46
CA ALA A 9 46.08 -3.27 -12.10
C ALA A 9 46.39 -2.25 -10.98
N SER A 10 46.07 -0.98 -11.22
CA SER A 10 45.99 0.01 -10.15
C SER A 10 45.16 -0.63 -9.06
N SER A 11 45.74 -0.81 -7.89
CA SER A 11 44.96 -1.11 -6.69
C SER A 11 43.98 0.06 -6.55
N ASP A 12 42.72 -0.15 -6.89
CA ASP A 12 41.67 0.66 -6.34
C ASP A 12 41.81 0.45 -4.83
N ASP A 13 42.43 1.42 -4.15
CA ASP A 13 42.56 1.41 -2.71
C ASP A 13 41.17 1.46 -2.11
N TYR A 14 40.64 0.28 -1.78
CA TYR A 14 39.36 0.18 -1.05
C TYR A 14 39.61 0.67 0.37
N ASP A 15 39.20 1.91 0.63
CA ASP A 15 39.37 2.57 1.92
C ASP A 15 38.01 3.08 2.48
N ALA A 16 38.06 3.76 3.61
CA ALA A 16 36.88 4.26 4.29
C ALA A 16 36.05 5.25 3.42
N SER A 17 36.65 5.91 2.43
CA SER A 17 35.97 6.85 1.55
C SER A 17 35.08 6.13 0.52
N ASN A 18 35.29 4.84 0.29
CA ASN A 18 34.49 4.00 -0.58
C ASN A 18 33.23 3.43 0.12
N ILE A 19 33.08 3.70 1.43
CA ILE A 19 31.91 3.29 2.20
C ILE A 19 30.82 4.34 2.05
N GLU A 20 29.81 4.06 1.24
CA GLU A 20 28.62 4.89 1.09
C GLU A 20 27.58 4.56 2.16
N VAL A 21 27.02 5.58 2.81
CA VAL A 21 25.94 5.44 3.79
C VAL A 21 24.68 6.07 3.20
N LEU A 22 23.67 5.23 2.94
CA LEU A 22 22.37 5.68 2.48
C LEU A 22 21.48 6.00 3.70
N GLU A 23 20.84 7.16 3.71
CA GLU A 23 19.98 7.61 4.80
C GLU A 23 18.50 7.67 4.40
N GLY A 24 17.60 7.69 5.39
CA GLY A 24 16.17 7.86 5.20
C GLY A 24 15.54 6.77 4.32
N LEU A 25 14.97 7.16 3.18
CA LEU A 25 14.32 6.27 2.21
C LEU A 25 15.18 5.99 0.95
N GLU A 26 16.38 6.52 0.87
CA GLU A 26 17.31 6.22 -0.24
C GLU A 26 17.59 4.72 -0.39
N PRO A 27 17.83 3.93 0.69
CA PRO A 27 18.02 2.48 0.57
C PRO A 27 16.88 1.77 -0.15
N VAL A 28 15.63 2.24 0.03
CA VAL A 28 14.45 1.69 -0.63
C VAL A 28 14.50 1.91 -2.14
N ARG A 29 14.89 3.11 -2.58
CA ARG A 29 15.00 3.45 -4.00
C ARG A 29 16.18 2.75 -4.68
N HIS A 30 17.32 2.62 -3.98
CA HIS A 30 18.50 1.93 -4.50
C HIS A 30 18.32 0.40 -4.59
N ARG A 31 17.55 -0.19 -3.66
CA ARG A 31 17.38 -1.65 -3.59
C ARG A 31 15.90 -2.02 -3.34
N PRO A 32 14.97 -1.65 -4.25
CA PRO A 32 13.53 -1.90 -4.08
C PRO A 32 13.22 -3.39 -3.89
N GLY A 33 13.99 -4.28 -4.51
CA GLY A 33 13.82 -5.72 -4.36
C GLY A 33 13.89 -6.24 -2.93
N MET A 34 14.60 -5.56 -2.03
CA MET A 34 14.67 -5.94 -0.62
C MET A 34 13.36 -5.65 0.14
N TYR A 35 12.53 -4.74 -0.36
CA TYR A 35 11.31 -4.28 0.30
C TYR A 35 10.04 -4.80 -0.35
N ILE A 36 10.03 -4.91 -1.69
CA ILE A 36 8.85 -5.30 -2.48
C ILE A 36 9.11 -6.49 -3.42
N GLY A 37 10.28 -7.13 -3.31
CA GLY A 37 10.61 -8.37 -4.02
C GLY A 37 11.10 -8.18 -5.46
N GLY A 38 11.18 -6.96 -5.98
CA GLY A 38 11.64 -6.67 -7.34
C GLY A 38 11.22 -5.30 -7.84
N THR A 39 11.21 -5.13 -9.17
CA THR A 39 10.74 -3.91 -9.87
C THR A 39 9.81 -4.27 -11.04
N ASP A 40 9.35 -5.50 -11.10
CA ASP A 40 8.44 -6.02 -12.12
C ASP A 40 6.96 -5.66 -11.83
N GLU A 41 6.07 -6.14 -12.67
CA GLU A 41 4.61 -5.97 -12.51
C GLU A 41 4.11 -6.49 -11.15
N ARG A 42 4.68 -7.59 -10.64
CA ARG A 42 4.29 -8.16 -9.35
C ARG A 42 4.68 -7.23 -8.20
N ALA A 43 5.90 -6.70 -8.24
CA ALA A 43 6.39 -5.73 -7.27
C ALA A 43 5.57 -4.43 -7.30
N LEU A 44 5.16 -3.97 -8.50
CA LEU A 44 4.26 -2.83 -8.65
C LEU A 44 2.93 -3.05 -7.92
N HIS A 45 2.30 -4.22 -8.09
CA HIS A 45 1.06 -4.56 -7.39
C HIS A 45 1.24 -4.75 -5.89
N HIS A 46 2.47 -5.03 -5.43
CA HIS A 46 2.78 -5.08 -4.00
C HIS A 46 2.60 -3.73 -3.32
N LEU A 47 2.87 -2.61 -4.02
CA LEU A 47 2.59 -1.27 -3.49
C LEU A 47 1.09 -1.09 -3.17
N ALA A 48 0.22 -1.58 -4.05
CA ALA A 48 -1.23 -1.56 -3.81
C ALA A 48 -1.61 -2.40 -2.58
N ALA A 49 -0.99 -3.57 -2.42
CA ALA A 49 -1.22 -4.44 -1.27
C ALA A 49 -0.84 -3.75 0.05
N GLU A 50 0.29 -3.05 0.12
CA GLU A 50 0.73 -2.34 1.33
C GLU A 50 -0.27 -1.28 1.79
N ILE A 51 -0.80 -0.47 0.87
CA ILE A 51 -1.80 0.55 1.24
C ILE A 51 -3.15 -0.08 1.57
N LEU A 52 -3.56 -1.12 0.82
CA LEU A 52 -4.79 -1.85 1.13
C LEU A 52 -4.71 -2.52 2.50
N ASP A 53 -3.57 -3.11 2.85
CA ASP A 53 -3.36 -3.76 4.15
C ASP A 53 -3.40 -2.75 5.31
N ASN A 54 -2.91 -1.53 5.12
CA ASN A 54 -3.06 -0.46 6.11
C ASN A 54 -4.54 -0.08 6.32
N ALA A 55 -5.34 0.00 5.25
CA ALA A 55 -6.78 0.23 5.35
C ALA A 55 -7.50 -0.96 6.01
N MET A 56 -7.10 -2.20 5.69
CA MET A 56 -7.62 -3.41 6.33
C MET A 56 -7.31 -3.49 7.82
N ASP A 57 -6.13 -3.02 8.26
CA ASP A 57 -5.77 -2.99 9.68
C ASP A 57 -6.72 -2.09 10.50
N GLU A 58 -7.18 -0.97 9.95
CA GLU A 58 -8.24 -0.16 10.59
C GLU A 58 -9.57 -0.92 10.69
N ALA A 59 -9.86 -1.77 9.70
CA ALA A 59 -11.06 -2.58 9.71
C ALA A 59 -10.97 -3.74 10.72
N VAL A 60 -9.86 -4.46 10.75
CA VAL A 60 -9.59 -5.54 11.73
C VAL A 60 -9.61 -5.00 13.16
N ALA A 61 -9.10 -3.78 13.36
CA ALA A 61 -9.17 -3.09 14.65
C ALA A 61 -10.58 -2.57 15.01
N GLY A 62 -11.59 -2.78 14.15
CA GLY A 62 -12.97 -2.38 14.38
C GLY A 62 -13.25 -0.88 14.18
N HIS A 63 -12.33 -0.15 13.57
CA HIS A 63 -12.45 1.30 13.36
C HIS A 63 -12.96 1.67 11.96
N ALA A 64 -12.77 0.80 10.97
CA ALA A 64 -13.32 0.93 9.62
C ALA A 64 -14.26 -0.24 9.29
N ASN A 65 -15.20 0.01 8.39
CA ASN A 65 -16.06 -1.03 7.81
C ASN A 65 -16.20 -0.88 6.29
N ARG A 66 -15.56 0.16 5.73
CA ARG A 66 -15.57 0.41 4.29
C ARG A 66 -14.22 0.87 3.80
N ILE A 67 -13.84 0.31 2.64
CA ILE A 67 -12.64 0.71 1.90
C ILE A 67 -13.08 1.00 0.45
N ASP A 68 -12.78 2.19 -0.04
CA ASP A 68 -12.91 2.53 -1.45
C ASP A 68 -11.57 2.23 -2.13
N PHE A 69 -11.56 1.40 -3.18
CA PHE A 69 -10.38 0.93 -3.90
C PHE A 69 -10.53 1.28 -5.38
N VAL A 70 -9.90 2.36 -5.82
CA VAL A 70 -10.19 3.00 -7.10
C VAL A 70 -8.94 3.06 -7.97
N LEU A 71 -8.98 2.41 -9.14
CA LEU A 71 -7.98 2.56 -10.18
C LEU A 71 -8.35 3.77 -11.04
N GLU A 72 -7.73 4.92 -10.75
CA GLU A 72 -8.04 6.21 -11.40
C GLU A 72 -7.54 6.26 -12.85
N SER A 73 -6.37 5.67 -13.09
CA SER A 73 -5.74 5.54 -14.39
C SER A 73 -4.90 4.26 -14.46
N ALA A 74 -4.27 3.98 -15.58
CA ALA A 74 -3.37 2.84 -15.71
C ALA A 74 -2.21 2.86 -14.68
N THR A 75 -1.85 4.03 -14.17
CA THR A 75 -0.71 4.23 -13.26
C THR A 75 -1.08 4.85 -11.92
N THR A 76 -2.32 5.30 -11.70
CA THR A 76 -2.72 5.99 -10.46
C THR A 76 -3.78 5.20 -9.72
N LEU A 77 -3.51 4.91 -8.47
CA LEU A 77 -4.38 4.17 -7.58
C LEU A 77 -4.75 5.01 -6.35
N THR A 78 -6.04 5.00 -5.99
CA THR A 78 -6.57 5.61 -4.78
C THR A 78 -7.15 4.54 -3.86
N ILE A 79 -6.73 4.53 -2.61
CA ILE A 79 -7.28 3.68 -1.56
C ILE A 79 -7.71 4.56 -0.40
N ARG A 80 -8.95 4.40 0.04
CA ARG A 80 -9.54 5.17 1.13
C ARG A 80 -10.24 4.25 2.11
N ASP A 81 -9.93 4.39 3.39
CA ASP A 81 -10.70 3.81 4.48
C ASP A 81 -11.64 4.86 5.14
N ASN A 82 -12.61 4.37 5.90
CA ASN A 82 -13.44 5.19 6.77
C ASN A 82 -13.09 5.00 8.26
N GLY A 83 -11.82 4.71 8.56
CA GLY A 83 -11.29 4.50 9.90
C GLY A 83 -11.09 5.77 10.71
N ARG A 84 -10.15 5.73 11.66
CA ARG A 84 -9.83 6.87 12.54
C ARG A 84 -9.11 8.01 11.83
N GLY A 85 -8.47 7.75 10.71
CA GLY A 85 -7.50 8.63 10.07
C GLY A 85 -6.14 8.63 10.79
N MET A 86 -5.06 8.81 10.04
CA MET A 86 -3.72 8.94 10.60
C MET A 86 -3.68 10.12 11.61
N PRO A 87 -2.84 10.03 12.67
CA PRO A 87 -2.67 11.15 13.59
C PRO A 87 -2.01 12.34 12.88
N THR A 88 -2.57 13.56 13.07
CA THR A 88 -2.15 14.78 12.37
C THR A 88 -1.30 15.71 13.24
N GLY A 89 -1.20 15.45 14.54
CA GLY A 89 -0.38 16.24 15.47
C GLY A 89 1.12 16.07 15.24
N GLN A 90 1.91 16.90 15.92
CA GLN A 90 3.38 16.80 15.93
C GLN A 90 3.85 15.47 16.54
N HIS A 91 4.92 14.91 15.98
CA HIS A 91 5.46 13.65 16.48
C HIS A 91 6.37 13.90 17.70
N PRO A 92 6.20 13.18 18.84
CA PRO A 92 6.94 13.47 20.08
C PRO A 92 8.47 13.43 19.95
N LYS A 93 9.00 12.56 19.08
CA LYS A 93 10.46 12.45 18.82
C LYS A 93 10.97 13.38 17.72
N PHE A 94 10.08 13.96 16.92
CA PHE A 94 10.39 14.85 15.81
C PHE A 94 9.45 16.06 15.86
N PRO A 95 9.71 17.01 16.78
CA PRO A 95 8.77 18.10 17.04
C PRO A 95 8.55 19.04 15.85
N ASP A 96 9.44 19.05 14.88
CA ASP A 96 9.32 19.83 13.64
C ASP A 96 8.51 19.12 12.55
N LYS A 97 8.08 17.87 12.79
CA LYS A 97 7.36 17.04 11.81
C LYS A 97 6.00 16.60 12.34
N SER A 98 5.02 16.56 11.45
CA SER A 98 3.74 15.91 11.74
C SER A 98 3.94 14.39 11.87
N ALA A 99 3.05 13.71 12.62
CA ALA A 99 3.06 12.26 12.69
C ALA A 99 2.85 11.62 11.30
N VAL A 100 2.06 12.24 10.42
CA VAL A 100 1.89 11.82 9.02
C VAL A 100 3.21 11.84 8.27
N GLU A 101 3.94 12.96 8.35
CA GLU A 101 5.24 13.07 7.69
C GLU A 101 6.21 12.00 8.17
N VAL A 102 6.28 11.76 9.49
CA VAL A 102 7.15 10.73 10.05
C VAL A 102 6.75 9.33 9.54
N ILE A 103 5.45 9.00 9.52
CA ILE A 103 4.96 7.70 9.01
C ILE A 103 5.32 7.53 7.52
N MET A 104 5.23 8.59 6.74
CA MET A 104 5.44 8.53 5.29
C MET A 104 6.92 8.61 4.89
N THR A 105 7.80 9.17 5.75
CA THR A 105 9.21 9.44 5.38
C THR A 105 10.23 8.66 6.21
N THR A 106 9.79 7.82 7.15
CA THR A 106 10.69 7.08 8.04
C THR A 106 10.35 5.59 8.03
N LEU A 107 11.35 4.75 7.77
CA LEU A 107 11.19 3.30 7.92
C LEU A 107 10.93 2.95 9.39
N HIS A 108 10.15 1.90 9.61
CA HIS A 108 9.81 1.44 10.95
C HIS A 108 9.12 2.50 11.83
N ALA A 109 8.42 3.45 11.21
CA ALA A 109 7.58 4.41 11.89
C ALA A 109 6.10 4.03 11.73
N GLY A 110 5.45 3.64 12.83
CA GLY A 110 4.03 3.30 12.79
C GLY A 110 3.48 2.87 14.13
N GLY A 111 2.16 2.96 14.30
CA GLY A 111 1.46 2.59 15.54
C GLY A 111 1.43 1.10 15.85
N LYS A 112 1.93 0.24 14.96
CA LYS A 112 1.88 -1.22 15.07
C LYS A 112 2.94 -1.80 16.02
N PHE A 113 4.02 -1.05 16.29
CA PHE A 113 5.12 -1.53 17.14
C PHE A 113 4.81 -1.55 18.64
N SER A 114 3.83 -0.78 19.10
CA SER A 114 3.53 -0.66 20.54
C SER A 114 2.57 -1.72 21.07
N GLY A 115 1.99 -2.57 20.22
CA GLY A 115 0.96 -3.57 20.59
C GLY A 115 -0.33 -2.99 21.19
N LYS A 116 -0.38 -1.67 21.43
CA LYS A 116 -1.52 -1.00 22.06
C LYS A 116 -2.63 -0.62 21.08
N SER A 117 -2.31 -0.45 19.80
CA SER A 117 -3.24 0.07 18.81
C SER A 117 -3.76 -1.00 17.85
N TYR A 118 -3.02 -2.10 17.68
CA TYR A 118 -3.37 -3.21 16.80
C TYR A 118 -2.92 -4.53 17.43
N ALA A 119 -3.89 -5.33 17.90
CA ALA A 119 -3.62 -6.65 18.49
C ALA A 119 -3.27 -7.69 17.41
N THR A 120 -3.84 -7.53 16.22
CA THR A 120 -3.59 -8.32 15.02
C THR A 120 -3.46 -7.36 13.83
N SER A 121 -2.41 -7.44 13.06
CA SER A 121 -2.25 -6.64 11.84
C SER A 121 -1.69 -7.49 10.71
N GLY A 122 -2.15 -7.25 9.47
CA GLY A 122 -1.66 -7.92 8.27
C GLY A 122 -0.24 -7.50 7.89
N GLY A 123 0.16 -6.29 8.25
CA GLY A 123 1.50 -5.74 8.02
C GLY A 123 2.38 -5.81 9.26
N LEU A 124 3.36 -6.73 9.29
CA LEU A 124 4.22 -6.97 10.46
C LEU A 124 5.42 -6.00 10.57
N HIS A 125 5.75 -5.27 9.50
CA HIS A 125 7.04 -4.57 9.40
C HIS A 125 6.98 -3.05 9.61
N GLY A 126 5.79 -2.43 9.54
CA GLY A 126 5.61 -0.98 9.74
C GLY A 126 6.37 -0.10 8.75
N VAL A 127 6.63 -0.61 7.55
CA VAL A 127 7.41 0.08 6.49
C VAL A 127 6.57 0.36 5.24
N GLY A 128 5.41 -0.28 5.07
CA GLY A 128 4.65 -0.27 3.82
C GLY A 128 4.36 1.12 3.27
N ALA A 129 3.81 2.03 4.08
CA ALA A 129 3.45 3.37 3.62
C ALA A 129 4.68 4.19 3.18
N SER A 130 5.78 4.13 3.93
CA SER A 130 7.02 4.84 3.57
C SER A 130 7.71 4.23 2.35
N VAL A 131 7.63 2.90 2.18
CA VAL A 131 8.13 2.21 0.98
C VAL A 131 7.31 2.62 -0.26
N VAL A 132 5.97 2.66 -0.17
CA VAL A 132 5.13 3.15 -1.27
C VAL A 132 5.47 4.59 -1.62
N ASN A 133 5.65 5.46 -0.63
CA ASN A 133 6.10 6.83 -0.86
C ASN A 133 7.45 6.89 -1.57
N ALA A 134 8.45 6.15 -1.08
CA ALA A 134 9.79 6.13 -1.68
C ALA A 134 9.79 5.72 -3.16
N LEU A 135 8.88 4.81 -3.53
CA LEU A 135 8.79 4.23 -4.87
C LEU A 135 7.70 4.86 -5.75
N SER A 136 7.14 6.00 -5.33
CA SER A 136 6.15 6.77 -6.08
C SER A 136 6.70 8.10 -6.55
N SER A 137 6.45 8.46 -7.82
CA SER A 137 6.75 9.78 -8.37
C SER A 137 5.82 10.85 -7.81
N ALA A 138 4.61 10.47 -7.44
CA ALA A 138 3.64 11.32 -6.75
C ALA A 138 2.83 10.50 -5.75
N LEU A 139 2.65 11.04 -4.54
CA LEU A 139 1.79 10.46 -3.53
C LEU A 139 1.11 11.59 -2.74
N THR A 140 -0.19 11.45 -2.58
CA THR A 140 -1.01 12.37 -1.77
C THR A 140 -1.65 11.58 -0.63
N VAL A 141 -1.56 12.12 0.58
CA VAL A 141 -2.31 11.65 1.75
C VAL A 141 -3.35 12.69 2.13
N GLU A 142 -4.62 12.29 2.14
CA GLU A 142 -5.70 13.08 2.75
C GLU A 142 -6.20 12.37 4.02
N ILE A 143 -6.41 13.13 5.07
CA ILE A 143 -6.85 12.64 6.37
C ILE A 143 -8.07 13.43 6.82
N ALA A 144 -9.20 12.75 6.95
CA ALA A 144 -10.39 13.31 7.56
C ALA A 144 -10.44 12.84 9.03
N ARG A 145 -10.13 13.76 9.95
CA ARG A 145 -10.04 13.52 11.38
C ARG A 145 -10.54 14.72 12.16
N ASP A 146 -11.24 14.48 13.27
CA ASP A 146 -11.75 15.52 14.16
C ASP A 146 -12.59 16.60 13.43
N LYS A 147 -13.36 16.15 12.41
CA LYS A 147 -14.21 16.96 11.52
C LYS A 147 -13.46 17.92 10.59
N MET A 148 -12.14 17.76 10.48
CA MET A 148 -11.27 18.52 9.58
C MET A 148 -10.65 17.61 8.53
N LEU A 149 -10.37 18.17 7.36
CA LEU A 149 -9.63 17.53 6.28
C LEU A 149 -8.22 18.11 6.22
N TYR A 150 -7.25 17.24 6.27
CA TYR A 150 -5.82 17.55 6.11
C TYR A 150 -5.29 16.92 4.84
N ARG A 151 -4.25 17.51 4.26
CA ARG A 151 -3.56 16.99 3.07
C ARG A 151 -2.07 17.25 3.15
N GLN A 152 -1.30 16.27 2.69
CA GLN A 152 0.13 16.39 2.46
C GLN A 152 0.50 15.66 1.17
N ASP A 153 1.36 16.28 0.36
CA ASP A 153 1.85 15.71 -0.89
C ASP A 153 3.32 15.31 -0.75
N PHE A 154 3.68 14.22 -1.43
CA PHE A 154 5.01 13.60 -1.40
C PHE A 154 5.45 13.22 -2.82
N SER A 155 6.75 13.12 -3.02
CA SER A 155 7.38 12.58 -4.23
C SER A 155 8.67 11.87 -3.86
N ARG A 156 8.82 10.63 -4.32
CA ARG A 156 10.07 9.86 -4.20
C ARG A 156 10.60 9.78 -2.76
N GLY A 157 9.69 9.66 -1.79
CA GLY A 157 10.02 9.59 -0.38
C GLY A 157 10.14 10.94 0.33
N MET A 158 10.11 12.05 -0.40
CA MET A 158 10.28 13.40 0.16
C MET A 158 8.94 14.11 0.32
N PRO A 159 8.72 14.89 1.41
CA PRO A 159 7.57 15.74 1.53
C PRO A 159 7.70 16.92 0.54
N MET A 160 6.67 17.13 -0.27
CA MET A 160 6.60 18.26 -1.22
C MET A 160 5.89 19.47 -0.60
N THR A 161 5.03 19.20 0.39
CA THR A 161 4.31 20.21 1.15
C THR A 161 4.36 19.90 2.64
N ALA A 162 4.15 20.89 3.48
CA ALA A 162 3.78 20.62 4.89
C ALA A 162 2.36 20.05 4.96
N LEU A 163 2.03 19.36 6.08
CA LEU A 163 0.65 18.96 6.33
C LEU A 163 -0.23 20.20 6.48
N ALA A 164 -1.18 20.37 5.57
CA ALA A 164 -2.07 21.53 5.52
C ALA A 164 -3.50 21.14 5.93
N GLU A 165 -4.16 22.00 6.68
CA GLU A 165 -5.59 21.95 6.93
C GLU A 165 -6.34 22.51 5.73
N ILE A 166 -7.15 21.67 5.07
CA ILE A 166 -7.85 22.03 3.83
C ILE A 166 -9.22 22.65 4.12
N GLY A 167 -9.88 22.17 5.18
CA GLY A 167 -11.18 22.69 5.58
C GLY A 167 -12.03 21.70 6.38
N ALA A 168 -13.25 22.10 6.68
CA ALA A 168 -14.17 21.28 7.47
C ALA A 168 -14.65 20.04 6.69
N ALA A 169 -14.66 18.91 7.38
CA ALA A 169 -15.12 17.62 6.85
C ALA A 169 -16.01 16.87 7.88
N PRO A 170 -17.15 17.44 8.31
CA PRO A 170 -17.91 16.94 9.44
C PRO A 170 -18.47 15.53 9.25
N ASN A 171 -18.70 15.11 7.99
CA ASN A 171 -19.29 13.82 7.62
C ASN A 171 -18.26 12.84 7.00
N ARG A 172 -16.98 13.18 7.08
CA ARG A 172 -15.89 12.35 6.53
C ARG A 172 -14.93 11.98 7.66
N ARG A 173 -14.44 10.75 7.63
CA ARG A 173 -13.35 10.27 8.48
C ARG A 173 -12.51 9.25 7.73
N GLY A 174 -11.30 8.98 8.20
CA GLY A 174 -10.38 7.99 7.66
C GLY A 174 -9.24 8.58 6.85
N THR A 175 -8.47 7.72 6.23
CA THR A 175 -7.32 8.09 5.41
C THR A 175 -7.57 7.77 3.94
N THR A 176 -7.10 8.64 3.07
CA THR A 176 -7.05 8.42 1.62
C THR A 176 -5.61 8.54 1.19
N VAL A 177 -5.11 7.53 0.49
CA VAL A 177 -3.80 7.54 -0.16
C VAL A 177 -4.00 7.39 -1.66
N THR A 178 -3.54 8.37 -2.41
CA THR A 178 -3.48 8.33 -3.88
C THR A 178 -2.02 8.34 -4.28
N PHE A 179 -1.59 7.40 -5.13
CA PHE A 179 -0.20 7.32 -5.53
C PHE A 179 -0.02 6.90 -6.98
N THR A 180 1.09 7.34 -7.55
CA THR A 180 1.57 6.99 -8.89
C THR A 180 2.99 6.45 -8.76
N PRO A 181 3.24 5.18 -9.06
CA PRO A 181 4.57 4.59 -9.03
C PRO A 181 5.57 5.34 -9.90
N ASP A 182 6.85 5.29 -9.51
CA ASP A 182 7.91 6.01 -10.20
C ASP A 182 8.41 5.19 -11.40
N THR A 183 8.33 5.76 -12.60
CA THR A 183 8.79 5.12 -13.84
C THR A 183 10.30 4.91 -13.86
N GLU A 184 11.08 5.67 -13.09
CA GLU A 184 12.52 5.41 -12.93
C GLU A 184 12.80 4.06 -12.26
N ILE A 185 11.88 3.57 -11.43
CA ILE A 185 12.00 2.30 -10.72
C ILE A 185 11.36 1.15 -11.49
N PHE A 186 10.14 1.36 -12.01
CA PHE A 186 9.30 0.30 -12.60
C PHE A 186 9.33 0.28 -14.13
N GLY A 187 9.93 1.31 -14.76
CA GLY A 187 9.94 1.49 -16.22
C GLY A 187 8.71 2.23 -16.75
N GLU A 188 8.85 2.81 -17.93
CA GLU A 188 7.83 3.64 -18.60
C GLU A 188 6.53 2.88 -18.94
N ASN A 189 6.63 1.57 -19.14
CA ASN A 189 5.49 0.72 -19.50
C ASN A 189 4.81 0.06 -18.28
N ALA A 190 5.26 0.38 -17.06
CA ALA A 190 4.68 -0.19 -15.86
C ALA A 190 3.27 0.36 -15.62
N HIS A 191 2.30 -0.54 -15.47
CA HIS A 191 0.92 -0.16 -15.22
C HIS A 191 0.21 -1.20 -14.36
N PHE A 192 -0.78 -0.74 -13.61
CA PHE A 192 -1.63 -1.62 -12.82
C PHE A 192 -2.54 -2.46 -13.72
N ARG A 193 -2.72 -3.73 -13.36
CA ARG A 193 -3.69 -4.62 -13.98
C ARG A 193 -4.99 -4.62 -13.17
N ALA A 194 -6.06 -4.10 -13.75
CA ALA A 194 -7.38 -4.09 -13.11
C ALA A 194 -7.77 -5.47 -12.58
N ALA A 195 -7.51 -6.54 -13.35
CA ALA A 195 -7.77 -7.92 -12.95
C ALA A 195 -7.02 -8.34 -11.68
N THR A 196 -5.78 -7.94 -11.53
CA THR A 196 -4.95 -8.27 -10.36
C THR A 196 -5.44 -7.50 -9.13
N LEU A 197 -5.72 -6.20 -9.29
CA LEU A 197 -6.24 -5.36 -8.21
C LEU A 197 -7.64 -5.82 -7.75
N TYR A 198 -8.55 -6.11 -8.69
CA TYR A 198 -9.88 -6.62 -8.37
C TYR A 198 -9.83 -7.93 -7.59
N ARG A 199 -8.99 -8.90 -8.03
CA ARG A 199 -8.80 -10.17 -7.30
C ARG A 199 -8.22 -9.94 -5.91
N MET A 200 -7.27 -9.02 -5.77
CA MET A 200 -6.69 -8.63 -4.47
C MET A 200 -7.78 -8.10 -3.53
N ALA A 201 -8.58 -7.11 -3.97
CA ALA A 201 -9.68 -6.54 -3.21
C ALA A 201 -10.69 -7.62 -2.80
N ARG A 202 -11.11 -8.49 -3.75
CA ARG A 202 -12.07 -9.58 -3.50
C ARG A 202 -11.55 -10.58 -2.48
N SER A 203 -10.26 -10.95 -2.56
CA SER A 203 -9.65 -11.88 -1.60
C SER A 203 -9.63 -11.30 -0.19
N LYS A 204 -9.31 -10.00 -0.04
CA LYS A 204 -9.33 -9.32 1.26
C LYS A 204 -10.75 -9.25 1.83
N ALA A 205 -11.76 -8.97 1.00
CA ALA A 205 -13.16 -8.93 1.43
C ALA A 205 -13.68 -10.30 1.92
N TYR A 206 -13.22 -11.42 1.34
CA TYR A 206 -13.54 -12.76 1.84
C TYR A 206 -12.86 -13.08 3.17
N LEU A 207 -11.62 -12.62 3.35
CA LEU A 207 -10.87 -12.89 4.59
C LEU A 207 -11.42 -12.11 5.78
N PHE A 208 -12.10 -10.98 5.55
CA PHE A 208 -12.59 -10.09 6.60
C PHE A 208 -14.07 -9.76 6.40
N ALA A 209 -14.93 -10.66 6.85
CA ALA A 209 -16.37 -10.66 6.62
C ALA A 209 -17.12 -9.35 6.98
N GLY A 210 -16.58 -8.55 7.90
CA GLY A 210 -17.18 -7.28 8.33
C GLY A 210 -16.85 -6.06 7.47
N VAL A 211 -16.08 -6.23 6.39
CA VAL A 211 -15.61 -5.12 5.56
C VAL A 211 -16.31 -5.10 4.20
N GLU A 212 -16.74 -3.92 3.78
CA GLU A 212 -17.17 -3.62 2.41
C GLU A 212 -16.01 -2.98 1.64
N ILE A 213 -15.53 -3.64 0.57
CA ILE A 213 -14.55 -3.03 -0.34
C ILE A 213 -15.28 -2.61 -1.61
N ARG A 214 -15.28 -1.31 -1.89
CA ARG A 214 -15.87 -0.72 -3.09
C ARG A 214 -14.81 -0.60 -4.16
N TRP A 215 -14.86 -1.49 -5.12
CA TRP A 215 -14.00 -1.46 -6.30
C TRP A 215 -14.56 -0.52 -7.36
N ARG A 216 -13.68 0.29 -7.98
CA ARG A 216 -13.99 1.08 -9.16
C ARG A 216 -12.77 1.25 -10.05
N CYS A 217 -12.97 1.19 -11.37
CA CYS A 217 -11.97 1.58 -12.37
C CYS A 217 -12.65 2.17 -13.61
N ASP A 218 -11.87 2.92 -14.40
CA ASP A 218 -12.33 3.33 -15.72
C ASP A 218 -12.55 2.07 -16.59
N PRO A 219 -13.72 1.91 -17.25
CA PRO A 219 -13.99 0.79 -18.15
C PRO A 219 -12.93 0.60 -19.24
N ALA A 220 -12.29 1.66 -19.71
CA ALA A 220 -11.22 1.60 -20.70
C ALA A 220 -10.01 0.78 -20.21
N LEU A 221 -9.78 0.70 -18.88
CA LEU A 221 -8.68 -0.06 -18.27
C LEU A 221 -8.94 -1.57 -18.19
N LEU A 222 -10.17 -2.01 -18.48
CA LEU A 222 -10.54 -3.43 -18.47
C LEU A 222 -10.02 -4.19 -19.70
N GLY A 223 -9.68 -3.48 -20.79
CA GLY A 223 -9.10 -4.08 -21.99
C GLY A 223 -9.99 -5.13 -22.67
N GLY A 224 -11.32 -5.02 -22.53
CA GLY A 224 -12.28 -6.01 -23.05
C GLY A 224 -12.40 -7.27 -22.18
N ASN A 225 -11.95 -7.24 -20.97
CA ASN A 225 -12.12 -8.34 -20.02
C ASN A 225 -13.48 -8.26 -19.33
N ASP A 226 -14.47 -8.98 -19.86
CA ASP A 226 -15.84 -9.00 -19.36
C ASP A 226 -16.01 -9.73 -18.01
N THR A 227 -14.95 -10.37 -17.50
CA THR A 227 -15.00 -11.10 -16.22
C THR A 227 -14.81 -10.20 -15.00
N ILE A 228 -14.42 -8.92 -15.22
CA ILE A 228 -14.15 -7.96 -14.17
C ILE A 228 -15.06 -6.76 -14.37
N PRO A 229 -15.91 -6.42 -13.39
CA PRO A 229 -16.77 -5.26 -13.47
C PRO A 229 -15.96 -3.96 -13.28
N ALA A 230 -16.40 -2.88 -13.93
CA ALA A 230 -15.85 -1.54 -13.70
C ALA A 230 -16.14 -1.03 -12.27
N GLU A 231 -17.25 -1.46 -11.70
CA GLU A 231 -17.65 -1.15 -10.32
C GLU A 231 -18.19 -2.41 -9.62
N ALA A 232 -17.84 -2.60 -8.35
CA ALA A 232 -18.39 -3.67 -7.52
C ALA A 232 -18.35 -3.31 -6.04
N ASN A 233 -19.36 -3.77 -5.31
CA ASN A 233 -19.36 -3.81 -3.86
C ASN A 233 -18.99 -5.23 -3.40
N LEU A 234 -17.78 -5.38 -2.89
CA LEU A 234 -17.26 -6.64 -2.40
C LEU A 234 -17.52 -6.72 -0.89
N HIS A 235 -18.59 -7.37 -0.53
CA HIS A 235 -19.00 -7.58 0.86
C HIS A 235 -19.50 -9.01 1.03
N PHE A 236 -18.83 -9.79 1.85
CA PHE A 236 -19.08 -11.22 2.03
C PHE A 236 -19.22 -11.55 3.51
N PRO A 237 -20.43 -11.39 4.07
CA PRO A 237 -20.68 -11.62 5.50
C PRO A 237 -20.37 -13.06 5.96
N GLY A 238 -20.48 -14.05 5.06
CA GLY A 238 -20.08 -15.44 5.32
C GLY A 238 -18.59 -15.71 5.17
N GLY A 239 -17.79 -14.71 4.78
CA GLY A 239 -16.34 -14.80 4.71
C GLY A 239 -15.84 -15.93 3.80
N LEU A 240 -15.02 -16.84 4.36
CA LEU A 240 -14.46 -17.97 3.62
C LEU A 240 -15.53 -18.99 3.16
N ALA A 241 -16.67 -19.08 3.83
CA ALA A 241 -17.78 -19.91 3.37
C ALA A 241 -18.38 -19.35 2.06
N ASP A 242 -18.53 -18.02 1.94
CA ASP A 242 -18.96 -17.36 0.70
C ASP A 242 -17.92 -17.58 -0.40
N ALA A 243 -16.63 -17.50 -0.09
CA ALA A 243 -15.55 -17.76 -1.04
C ALA A 243 -15.62 -19.20 -1.59
N LEU A 244 -15.82 -20.18 -0.71
CA LEU A 244 -15.96 -21.58 -1.09
C LEU A 244 -17.22 -21.79 -1.94
N HIS A 245 -18.35 -21.21 -1.54
CA HIS A 245 -19.60 -21.28 -2.31
C HIS A 245 -19.41 -20.74 -3.73
N HIS A 246 -18.83 -19.55 -3.88
CA HIS A 246 -18.54 -18.97 -5.19
C HIS A 246 -17.56 -19.80 -6.03
N ALA A 247 -16.56 -20.43 -5.40
CA ALA A 247 -15.60 -21.26 -6.11
C ALA A 247 -16.16 -22.59 -6.58
N THR A 248 -17.30 -23.03 -6.01
CA THR A 248 -17.89 -24.35 -6.23
C THR A 248 -19.29 -24.33 -6.84
N GLN A 249 -19.88 -23.13 -7.07
CA GLN A 249 -21.28 -22.99 -7.52
C GLN A 249 -21.57 -23.72 -8.85
N ASP A 250 -20.56 -23.85 -9.74
CA ASP A 250 -20.68 -24.53 -11.03
C ASP A 250 -20.10 -25.96 -11.00
N LYS A 251 -19.81 -26.51 -9.81
CA LYS A 251 -19.20 -27.83 -9.65
C LYS A 251 -20.16 -28.78 -8.92
N GLY A 252 -20.20 -30.03 -9.35
CA GLY A 252 -20.86 -31.07 -8.60
C GLY A 252 -20.13 -31.32 -7.27
N LEU A 253 -20.78 -31.00 -6.15
CA LEU A 253 -20.23 -31.24 -4.83
C LEU A 253 -20.59 -32.64 -4.35
N MET A 254 -19.62 -33.38 -3.79
CA MET A 254 -19.88 -34.66 -3.11
C MET A 254 -20.62 -34.46 -1.79
N ILE A 255 -20.50 -33.28 -1.17
CA ILE A 255 -21.15 -32.90 0.08
C ILE A 255 -21.88 -31.57 -0.17
N SER A 256 -23.19 -31.54 0.09
CA SER A 256 -24.03 -30.36 -0.18
C SER A 256 -23.75 -29.16 0.74
N THR A 257 -23.20 -29.43 1.94
CA THR A 257 -22.90 -28.37 2.92
C THR A 257 -21.44 -28.49 3.32
N PRO A 258 -20.61 -27.47 3.06
CA PRO A 258 -19.22 -27.48 3.53
C PRO A 258 -19.16 -27.50 5.05
N PHE A 259 -18.19 -28.20 5.60
CA PHE A 259 -17.87 -28.09 7.01
C PHE A 259 -17.23 -26.72 7.27
N ALA A 260 -17.79 -25.94 8.19
CA ALA A 260 -17.25 -24.67 8.64
C ALA A 260 -17.30 -24.61 10.15
N GLU A 261 -16.15 -24.46 10.78
CA GLU A 261 -16.02 -24.22 12.22
C GLU A 261 -15.51 -22.79 12.43
N ILE A 262 -16.17 -22.04 13.29
CA ILE A 262 -15.71 -20.71 13.72
C ILE A 262 -14.84 -20.96 14.96
N ALA A 263 -13.53 -20.73 14.81
CA ALA A 263 -12.58 -20.78 15.90
C ALA A 263 -12.57 -19.49 16.72
#